data_a9525a843db95adeb8899256485245dd
#
_entry.id   a9525a843db95adeb8899256485245dd
#
_cell.length_a   1.000
_cell.length_b   1.000
_cell.length_c   1.000
_cell.angle_alpha   90.00
_cell.angle_beta   90.00
_cell.angle_gamma   90.00
#
_symmetry.space_group_name_H-M   'P 1'
#
loop_
_entity.id
_entity.type
_entity.pdbx_description
1 polymer ?
#
loop_
_entity_poly.entity_id
_entity_poly.type
_entity_poly.pdbx_seq_one_letter_code
_entity_poly.pdbx_strand_id
1 'polypeptide(L)'
;KVREAIERGEPIKDPTIEVEPGEVGPTLEPLPFIVVIIDELADMMMVVGKQVEELIARLAQKARASGIHLILATQRPSVDVITGLIKANIPTRMAFQVSSRIDSRTILDQMGAEQLLGQGDMLYLPPGSGLPERVHGAFVDDHEVHNVVEHLKKNSQPNYLEEITQDQSSDDGDGGIGDPSDAESDPLYDQAVQIVVESRRASVSGIQRRLKIGYNRAARIVEAMEAAGVVSAMQGNGSREVLAPPPRD
;
A
#
# COMPACT_ATOMS: atom_id res chain seq x y z
N LYS A 1 12.89 4.53 -23.66
CA LYS A 1 14.17 5.28 -23.69
C LYS A 1 15.35 4.39 -23.30
N VAL A 2 15.40 3.82 -22.04
CA VAL A 2 16.54 2.97 -21.62
C VAL A 2 16.67 1.75 -22.53
N ARG A 3 15.58 1.01 -22.78
CA ARG A 3 15.55 -0.15 -23.66
C ARG A 3 15.99 0.18 -25.09
N GLU A 4 15.47 1.27 -25.65
CA GLU A 4 15.85 1.77 -26.99
C GLU A 4 17.31 2.21 -27.07
N ALA A 5 17.86 2.76 -25.99
CA ALA A 5 19.27 3.14 -25.92
C ALA A 5 20.18 1.89 -25.91
N ILE A 6 19.80 0.85 -25.16
CA ILE A 6 20.51 -0.44 -25.14
C ILE A 6 20.46 -1.11 -26.51
N GLU A 7 19.28 -1.13 -27.16
CA GLU A 7 19.13 -1.68 -28.52
C GLU A 7 19.99 -0.95 -29.57
N ARG A 8 20.25 0.35 -29.38
CA ARG A 8 21.16 1.13 -30.23
C ARG A 8 22.64 0.99 -29.86
N GLY A 9 22.97 0.27 -28.81
CA GLY A 9 24.35 0.14 -28.33
C GLY A 9 24.90 1.36 -27.58
N GLU A 10 24.00 2.27 -27.15
CA GLU A 10 24.33 3.49 -26.41
C GLU A 10 23.67 3.49 -25.01
N PRO A 11 24.09 2.61 -24.10
CA PRO A 11 23.46 2.50 -22.78
C PRO A 11 23.59 3.80 -22.01
N ILE A 12 22.50 4.20 -21.32
CA ILE A 12 22.44 5.42 -20.53
C ILE A 12 23.13 5.17 -19.18
N LYS A 13 24.06 6.01 -18.81
CA LYS A 13 24.70 5.96 -17.49
C LYS A 13 23.68 6.30 -16.40
N ASP A 14 23.83 5.65 -15.24
CA ASP A 14 22.98 5.95 -14.08
C ASP A 14 23.33 7.32 -13.49
N PRO A 15 22.42 8.31 -13.56
CA PRO A 15 22.67 9.65 -13.08
C PRO A 15 22.65 9.76 -11.53
N THR A 16 22.25 8.71 -10.83
CA THR A 16 22.16 8.69 -9.36
C THR A 16 23.45 8.27 -8.68
N ILE A 17 24.40 7.73 -9.46
CA ILE A 17 25.69 7.24 -8.96
C ILE A 17 26.80 8.20 -9.40
N GLU A 18 27.41 8.86 -8.43
CA GLU A 18 28.60 9.67 -8.67
C GLU A 18 29.82 8.75 -8.89
N VAL A 19 30.54 8.96 -9.99
CA VAL A 19 31.70 8.15 -10.41
C VAL A 19 32.93 9.04 -10.41
N GLU A 20 34.05 8.53 -9.90
CA GLU A 20 35.33 9.26 -9.93
C GLU A 20 35.80 9.53 -11.37
N PRO A 21 36.56 10.63 -11.59
CA PRO A 21 37.07 10.98 -12.93
C PRO A 21 37.95 9.85 -13.48
N GLY A 22 37.46 9.19 -14.54
CA GLY A 22 38.17 8.10 -15.22
C GLY A 22 37.54 6.71 -15.04
N GLU A 23 36.55 6.57 -14.18
CA GLU A 23 35.78 5.32 -14.03
C GLU A 23 34.54 5.29 -14.93
N VAL A 24 34.20 4.07 -15.39
CA VAL A 24 32.98 3.81 -16.15
C VAL A 24 31.89 3.44 -15.16
N GLY A 25 30.99 4.40 -14.88
CA GLY A 25 29.86 4.14 -13.99
C GLY A 25 28.86 3.10 -14.53
N PRO A 26 28.05 2.54 -13.64
CA PRO A 26 27.01 1.59 -14.03
C PRO A 26 26.00 2.25 -14.98
N THR A 27 25.42 1.43 -15.85
CA THR A 27 24.40 1.85 -16.80
C THR A 27 23.01 1.45 -16.31
N LEU A 28 22.00 2.26 -16.69
CA LEU A 28 20.61 1.95 -16.38
C LEU A 28 20.18 0.67 -17.08
N GLU A 29 19.57 -0.22 -16.33
CA GLU A 29 18.91 -1.41 -16.85
C GLU A 29 17.41 -1.17 -17.08
N PRO A 30 16.79 -1.87 -18.07
CA PRO A 30 15.35 -1.78 -18.26
C PRO A 30 14.61 -2.36 -17.05
N LEU A 31 13.77 -1.57 -16.43
CA LEU A 31 12.89 -2.10 -15.39
C LEU A 31 11.89 -3.10 -15.99
N PRO A 32 11.62 -4.22 -15.31
CA PRO A 32 10.58 -5.17 -15.71
C PRO A 32 9.19 -4.53 -15.62
N PHE A 33 8.24 -5.04 -16.39
CA PHE A 33 6.85 -4.72 -16.17
C PHE A 33 6.36 -5.36 -14.86
N ILE A 34 5.54 -4.62 -14.11
CA ILE A 34 4.91 -5.12 -12.90
C ILE A 34 3.41 -5.24 -13.18
N VAL A 35 2.83 -6.40 -12.94
CA VAL A 35 1.38 -6.61 -13.02
C VAL A 35 0.88 -6.90 -11.62
N VAL A 36 -0.02 -6.04 -11.14
CA VAL A 36 -0.69 -6.19 -9.85
C VAL A 36 -2.12 -6.67 -10.11
N ILE A 37 -2.46 -7.83 -9.58
CA ILE A 37 -3.78 -8.43 -9.73
C ILE A 37 -4.46 -8.47 -8.36
N ILE A 38 -5.66 -7.90 -8.27
CA ILE A 38 -6.52 -7.96 -7.09
C ILE A 38 -7.76 -8.74 -7.49
N ASP A 39 -7.91 -9.94 -6.94
CA ASP A 39 -8.97 -10.90 -7.28
C ASP A 39 -10.34 -10.47 -6.76
N GLU A 40 -10.42 -10.00 -5.51
CA GLU A 40 -11.65 -9.45 -4.93
C GLU A 40 -11.42 -8.09 -4.28
N LEU A 41 -11.69 -7.04 -5.05
CA LEU A 41 -11.49 -5.65 -4.58
C LEU A 41 -12.44 -5.31 -3.42
N ALA A 42 -13.65 -5.90 -3.38
CA ALA A 42 -14.63 -5.59 -2.34
C ALA A 42 -14.12 -5.92 -0.94
N ASP A 43 -13.34 -6.98 -0.77
CA ASP A 43 -12.81 -7.36 0.54
C ASP A 43 -11.83 -6.30 1.06
N MET A 44 -10.97 -5.75 0.18
CA MET A 44 -10.08 -4.65 0.55
C MET A 44 -10.85 -3.36 0.87
N MET A 45 -11.87 -3.04 0.07
CA MET A 45 -12.69 -1.84 0.27
C MET A 45 -13.51 -1.91 1.57
N MET A 46 -13.95 -3.10 1.99
CA MET A 46 -14.67 -3.28 3.25
C MET A 46 -13.78 -3.18 4.49
N VAL A 47 -12.52 -3.58 4.39
CA VAL A 47 -11.57 -3.56 5.52
C VAL A 47 -10.91 -2.20 5.70
N VAL A 48 -10.42 -1.61 4.60
CA VAL A 48 -9.57 -0.40 4.64
C VAL A 48 -10.26 0.82 3.99
N GLY A 49 -11.23 0.61 3.11
CA GLY A 49 -12.10 1.65 2.54
C GLY A 49 -11.36 2.72 1.76
N LYS A 50 -11.56 3.98 2.14
CA LYS A 50 -11.03 5.17 1.41
C LYS A 50 -9.52 5.16 1.19
N GLN A 51 -8.76 4.62 2.12
CA GLN A 51 -7.30 4.60 1.99
C GLN A 51 -6.85 3.73 0.81
N VAL A 52 -7.48 2.56 0.63
CA VAL A 52 -7.21 1.69 -0.54
C VAL A 52 -7.64 2.37 -1.83
N GLU A 53 -8.80 3.01 -1.85
CA GLU A 53 -9.30 3.74 -3.02
C GLU A 53 -8.30 4.82 -3.47
N GLU A 54 -7.80 5.63 -2.54
CA GLU A 54 -6.81 6.67 -2.82
C GLU A 54 -5.48 6.10 -3.31
N LEU A 55 -5.00 5.00 -2.72
CA LEU A 55 -3.76 4.34 -3.11
C LEU A 55 -3.87 3.75 -4.52
N ILE A 56 -4.98 3.08 -4.84
CA ILE A 56 -5.25 2.54 -6.19
C ILE A 56 -5.30 3.68 -7.21
N ALA A 57 -6.02 4.77 -6.92
CA ALA A 57 -6.10 5.92 -7.80
C ALA A 57 -4.71 6.56 -8.04
N ARG A 58 -3.91 6.75 -6.99
CA ARG A 58 -2.54 7.27 -7.11
C ARG A 58 -1.65 6.35 -7.92
N LEU A 59 -1.76 5.04 -7.70
CA LEU A 59 -1.00 4.05 -8.44
C LEU A 59 -1.39 4.06 -9.92
N ALA A 60 -2.69 4.04 -10.24
CA ALA A 60 -3.19 4.09 -11.61
C ALA A 60 -2.75 5.36 -12.37
N GLN A 61 -2.73 6.51 -11.69
CA GLN A 61 -2.29 7.78 -12.29
C GLN A 61 -0.79 7.84 -12.59
N LYS A 62 0.04 7.34 -11.66
CA LYS A 62 1.50 7.52 -11.74
C LYS A 62 2.22 6.32 -12.35
N ALA A 63 1.72 5.12 -12.11
CA ALA A 63 2.40 3.88 -12.45
C ALA A 63 2.34 3.51 -13.93
N ARG A 64 1.38 4.05 -14.68
CA ARG A 64 1.25 3.81 -16.14
C ARG A 64 2.54 4.09 -16.91
N ALA A 65 3.19 5.21 -16.60
CA ALA A 65 4.43 5.59 -17.27
C ALA A 65 5.62 4.72 -16.84
N SER A 66 5.53 4.08 -15.67
CA SER A 66 6.57 3.20 -15.10
C SER A 66 6.41 1.73 -15.52
N GLY A 67 5.38 1.39 -16.30
CA GLY A 67 5.13 0.01 -16.72
C GLY A 67 4.51 -0.86 -15.62
N ILE A 68 3.77 -0.26 -14.71
CA ILE A 68 2.97 -0.99 -13.70
C ILE A 68 1.52 -1.06 -14.19
N HIS A 69 0.99 -2.27 -14.26
CA HIS A 69 -0.35 -2.55 -14.75
C HIS A 69 -1.21 -3.09 -13.62
N LEU A 70 -2.46 -2.64 -13.55
CA LEU A 70 -3.43 -3.06 -12.54
C LEU A 70 -4.56 -3.85 -13.19
N ILE A 71 -4.88 -5.00 -12.61
CA ILE A 71 -6.07 -5.80 -12.92
C ILE A 71 -6.86 -5.93 -11.63
N LEU A 72 -8.02 -5.26 -11.58
CA LEU A 72 -8.91 -5.27 -10.43
C LEU A 72 -10.15 -6.07 -10.78
N ALA A 73 -10.45 -7.09 -10.00
CA ALA A 73 -11.66 -7.90 -10.14
C ALA A 73 -12.53 -7.83 -8.89
N THR A 74 -13.82 -8.06 -9.05
CA THR A 74 -14.77 -8.19 -7.95
C THR A 74 -16.00 -8.96 -8.38
N GLN A 75 -16.54 -9.77 -7.50
CA GLN A 75 -17.84 -10.43 -7.63
C GLN A 75 -18.97 -9.61 -6.97
N ARG A 76 -18.64 -8.43 -6.39
CA ARG A 76 -19.60 -7.54 -5.73
C ARG A 76 -19.61 -6.16 -6.39
N PRO A 77 -20.28 -6.02 -7.56
CA PRO A 77 -20.27 -4.78 -8.33
C PRO A 77 -21.20 -3.71 -7.71
N SER A 78 -20.86 -3.23 -6.54
CA SER A 78 -21.55 -2.12 -5.88
C SER A 78 -20.85 -0.78 -6.14
N VAL A 79 -21.58 0.31 -5.94
CA VAL A 79 -21.03 1.68 -6.08
C VAL A 79 -19.97 2.01 -5.03
N ASP A 80 -19.99 1.31 -3.90
CA ASP A 80 -18.99 1.47 -2.83
C ASP A 80 -17.68 0.74 -3.14
N VAL A 81 -17.71 -0.22 -4.06
CA VAL A 81 -16.54 -0.98 -4.52
C VAL A 81 -15.99 -0.40 -5.82
N ILE A 82 -16.88 -0.19 -6.82
CA ILE A 82 -16.51 0.38 -8.11
C ILE A 82 -16.87 1.88 -8.10
N THR A 83 -16.08 2.64 -7.35
CA THR A 83 -16.33 4.06 -7.12
C THR A 83 -16.05 4.92 -8.34
N GLY A 84 -16.55 6.15 -8.32
CA GLY A 84 -16.25 7.14 -9.36
C GLY A 84 -14.75 7.43 -9.49
N LEU A 85 -14.01 7.41 -8.39
CA LEU A 85 -12.56 7.64 -8.40
C LEU A 85 -11.80 6.50 -9.08
N ILE A 86 -12.18 5.25 -8.80
CA ILE A 86 -11.62 4.06 -9.46
C ILE A 86 -11.94 4.11 -10.96
N LYS A 87 -13.21 4.34 -11.34
CA LYS A 87 -13.62 4.42 -12.76
C LYS A 87 -12.91 5.52 -13.55
N ALA A 88 -12.62 6.66 -12.92
CA ALA A 88 -11.92 7.76 -13.57
C ALA A 88 -10.44 7.44 -13.86
N ASN A 89 -9.82 6.58 -13.06
CA ASN A 89 -8.39 6.26 -13.18
C ASN A 89 -8.12 4.91 -13.87
N ILE A 90 -9.12 4.03 -13.92
CA ILE A 90 -9.08 2.73 -14.63
C ILE A 90 -10.20 2.73 -15.68
N PRO A 91 -9.93 3.30 -16.86
CA PRO A 91 -10.97 3.52 -17.86
C PRO A 91 -11.36 2.25 -18.63
N THR A 92 -10.50 1.26 -18.70
CA THR A 92 -10.80 -0.04 -19.32
C THR A 92 -11.64 -0.86 -18.38
N ARG A 93 -12.78 -1.37 -18.85
CA ARG A 93 -13.70 -2.17 -18.03
C ARG A 93 -14.16 -3.40 -18.77
N MET A 94 -14.38 -4.46 -18.02
CA MET A 94 -14.93 -5.71 -18.52
C MET A 94 -16.04 -6.15 -17.57
N ALA A 95 -17.17 -6.59 -18.12
CA ALA A 95 -18.24 -7.19 -17.36
C ALA A 95 -18.59 -8.55 -17.96
N PHE A 96 -18.53 -9.58 -17.17
CA PHE A 96 -19.17 -10.87 -17.43
C PHE A 96 -20.65 -10.77 -17.08
N GLN A 97 -21.39 -11.87 -17.24
CA GLN A 97 -22.79 -11.92 -16.89
C GLN A 97 -23.04 -11.47 -15.45
N VAL A 98 -23.97 -10.56 -15.24
CA VAL A 98 -24.40 -10.06 -13.94
C VAL A 98 -25.89 -10.31 -13.71
N SER A 99 -26.33 -10.24 -12.45
CA SER A 99 -27.71 -10.56 -12.07
C SER A 99 -28.71 -9.44 -12.42
N SER A 100 -28.25 -8.20 -12.51
CA SER A 100 -29.15 -7.05 -12.69
C SER A 100 -28.59 -5.97 -13.63
N ARG A 101 -29.51 -5.15 -14.15
CA ARG A 101 -29.19 -3.94 -14.92
C ARG A 101 -28.44 -2.91 -14.09
N ILE A 102 -28.64 -2.92 -12.77
CA ILE A 102 -27.95 -2.01 -11.85
C ILE A 102 -26.49 -2.38 -11.80
N ASP A 103 -26.16 -3.66 -11.68
CA ASP A 103 -24.78 -4.16 -11.65
C ASP A 103 -24.05 -3.82 -12.97
N SER A 104 -24.72 -4.03 -14.12
CA SER A 104 -24.18 -3.65 -15.41
C SER A 104 -23.84 -2.16 -15.48
N ARG A 105 -24.74 -1.29 -15.00
CA ARG A 105 -24.50 0.16 -14.94
C ARG A 105 -23.38 0.53 -13.97
N THR A 106 -23.27 -0.17 -12.86
CA THR A 106 -22.20 0.08 -11.90
C THR A 106 -20.84 -0.17 -12.53
N ILE A 107 -20.70 -1.23 -13.35
CA ILE A 107 -19.43 -1.56 -14.00
C ILE A 107 -19.21 -0.70 -15.25
N LEU A 108 -20.17 -0.71 -16.19
CA LEU A 108 -20.00 -0.19 -17.55
C LEU A 108 -20.60 1.20 -17.77
N ASP A 109 -21.26 1.79 -16.78
CA ASP A 109 -22.13 2.96 -16.88
C ASP A 109 -23.34 2.78 -17.84
N GLN A 110 -23.59 1.57 -18.30
CA GLN A 110 -24.70 1.21 -19.21
C GLN A 110 -25.19 -0.22 -18.96
N MET A 111 -26.38 -0.52 -19.48
CA MET A 111 -26.99 -1.85 -19.40
C MET A 111 -26.41 -2.78 -20.46
N GLY A 112 -26.62 -4.09 -20.28
CA GLY A 112 -26.30 -5.10 -21.29
C GLY A 112 -25.61 -6.34 -20.72
N ALA A 113 -24.82 -6.21 -19.64
CA ALA A 113 -24.14 -7.35 -19.06
C ALA A 113 -25.10 -8.35 -18.41
N GLU A 114 -26.31 -7.94 -18.01
CA GLU A 114 -27.38 -8.81 -17.54
C GLU A 114 -27.97 -9.74 -18.62
N GLN A 115 -27.65 -9.47 -19.87
CA GLN A 115 -28.15 -10.27 -21.02
C GLN A 115 -27.10 -11.24 -21.58
N LEU A 116 -25.90 -11.25 -21.00
CA LEU A 116 -24.82 -12.14 -21.41
C LEU A 116 -25.15 -13.60 -21.08
N LEU A 117 -24.55 -14.53 -21.82
CA LEU A 117 -24.85 -15.96 -21.76
C LEU A 117 -24.07 -16.70 -20.67
N GLY A 118 -23.11 -16.06 -20.03
CA GLY A 118 -22.14 -16.73 -19.14
C GLY A 118 -21.03 -17.46 -19.92
N GLN A 119 -20.30 -18.34 -19.25
CA GLN A 119 -19.27 -19.18 -19.86
C GLN A 119 -18.19 -18.39 -20.64
N GLY A 120 -17.79 -17.23 -20.12
CA GLY A 120 -16.78 -16.37 -20.76
C GLY A 120 -17.35 -15.30 -21.70
N ASP A 121 -18.67 -15.24 -21.90
CA ASP A 121 -19.32 -14.16 -22.64
C ASP A 121 -19.23 -12.85 -21.84
N MET A 122 -18.66 -11.79 -22.42
CA MET A 122 -18.40 -10.53 -21.74
C MET A 122 -18.64 -9.31 -22.61
N LEU A 123 -18.82 -8.17 -21.94
CA LEU A 123 -18.75 -6.85 -22.56
C LEU A 123 -17.42 -6.21 -22.18
N TYR A 124 -16.67 -5.80 -23.18
CA TYR A 124 -15.40 -5.09 -23.06
C TYR A 124 -15.59 -3.62 -23.44
N LEU A 125 -15.26 -2.72 -22.53
CA LEU A 125 -15.29 -1.28 -22.76
C LEU A 125 -13.83 -0.76 -22.82
N PRO A 126 -13.30 -0.51 -24.04
CA PRO A 126 -11.96 0.01 -24.22
C PRO A 126 -11.86 1.45 -23.70
N PRO A 127 -10.65 1.91 -23.33
CA PRO A 127 -10.45 3.28 -22.88
C PRO A 127 -10.76 4.28 -23.99
N GLY A 128 -11.53 5.32 -23.63
CA GLY A 128 -11.93 6.37 -24.58
C GLY A 128 -13.10 6.00 -25.50
N SER A 129 -13.65 4.80 -25.40
CA SER A 129 -14.91 4.41 -26.09
C SER A 129 -16.11 4.63 -25.19
N GLY A 130 -17.22 5.04 -25.77
CA GLY A 130 -18.52 5.08 -25.08
C GLY A 130 -19.36 3.83 -25.30
N LEU A 131 -18.92 2.90 -26.18
CA LEU A 131 -19.65 1.69 -26.52
C LEU A 131 -18.83 0.45 -26.18
N PRO A 132 -19.39 -0.51 -25.43
CA PRO A 132 -18.73 -1.77 -25.18
C PRO A 132 -18.82 -2.69 -26.41
N GLU A 133 -17.77 -3.49 -26.56
CA GLU A 133 -17.71 -4.56 -27.54
C GLU A 133 -18.05 -5.88 -26.86
N ARG A 134 -18.88 -6.72 -27.50
CA ARG A 134 -19.15 -8.06 -27.00
C ARG A 134 -18.03 -9.00 -27.45
N VAL A 135 -17.41 -9.64 -26.48
CA VAL A 135 -16.32 -10.60 -26.69
C VAL A 135 -16.68 -11.88 -25.99
N HIS A 136 -16.33 -13.01 -26.59
CA HIS A 136 -16.51 -14.30 -25.95
C HIS A 136 -15.14 -14.88 -25.59
N GLY A 137 -14.79 -14.87 -24.30
CA GLY A 137 -13.61 -15.55 -23.77
C GLY A 137 -13.85 -17.05 -23.65
N ALA A 138 -12.78 -17.82 -23.69
CA ALA A 138 -12.88 -19.25 -23.40
C ALA A 138 -13.29 -19.47 -21.93
N PHE A 139 -14.13 -20.44 -21.69
CA PHE A 139 -14.36 -20.94 -20.34
C PHE A 139 -13.14 -21.73 -19.88
N VAL A 140 -12.70 -21.46 -18.65
CA VAL A 140 -11.60 -22.16 -17.99
C VAL A 140 -12.13 -22.80 -16.73
N ASP A 141 -11.97 -24.12 -16.60
CA ASP A 141 -12.40 -24.83 -15.40
C ASP A 141 -11.29 -24.95 -14.34
N ASP A 142 -11.66 -25.36 -13.13
CA ASP A 142 -10.71 -25.49 -12.01
C ASP A 142 -9.58 -26.46 -12.30
N HIS A 143 -9.84 -27.52 -13.06
CA HIS A 143 -8.83 -28.50 -13.43
C HIS A 143 -7.75 -27.89 -14.34
N GLU A 144 -8.15 -27.04 -15.29
CA GLU A 144 -7.21 -26.34 -16.17
C GLU A 144 -6.35 -25.35 -15.37
N VAL A 145 -6.96 -24.61 -14.42
CA VAL A 145 -6.23 -23.72 -13.52
C VAL A 145 -5.19 -24.50 -12.72
N HIS A 146 -5.56 -25.62 -12.11
CA HIS A 146 -4.65 -26.47 -11.35
C HIS A 146 -3.48 -26.97 -12.21
N ASN A 147 -3.75 -27.41 -13.43
CA ASN A 147 -2.71 -27.88 -14.34
C ASN A 147 -1.68 -26.78 -14.67
N VAL A 148 -2.15 -25.54 -14.91
CA VAL A 148 -1.26 -24.40 -15.17
C VAL A 148 -0.42 -24.09 -13.95
N VAL A 149 -1.02 -24.03 -12.77
CA VAL A 149 -0.31 -23.75 -11.52
C VAL A 149 0.73 -24.81 -11.22
N GLU A 150 0.40 -26.11 -11.39
CA GLU A 150 1.37 -27.18 -11.20
C GLU A 150 2.53 -27.12 -12.20
N HIS A 151 2.24 -26.78 -13.46
CA HIS A 151 3.28 -26.59 -14.46
C HIS A 151 4.24 -25.47 -14.08
N LEU A 152 3.72 -24.32 -13.63
CA LEU A 152 4.52 -23.19 -13.19
C LEU A 152 5.39 -23.53 -11.97
N LYS A 153 4.83 -24.23 -10.99
CA LYS A 153 5.57 -24.70 -9.80
C LYS A 153 6.72 -25.65 -10.11
N LYS A 154 6.60 -26.46 -11.17
CA LYS A 154 7.69 -27.36 -11.60
C LYS A 154 8.87 -26.60 -12.21
N ASN A 155 8.62 -25.44 -12.80
CA ASN A 155 9.62 -24.70 -13.57
C ASN A 155 10.37 -23.64 -12.76
N SER A 156 9.87 -23.24 -11.59
CA SER A 156 10.52 -22.23 -10.76
C SER A 156 10.21 -22.45 -9.28
N GLN A 157 11.20 -22.15 -8.45
CA GLN A 157 10.99 -22.02 -7.01
C GLN A 157 10.58 -20.57 -6.70
N PRO A 158 9.63 -20.36 -5.78
CA PRO A 158 9.25 -19.01 -5.37
C PRO A 158 10.42 -18.33 -4.63
N ASN A 159 10.64 -17.06 -4.94
CA ASN A 159 11.55 -16.21 -4.20
C ASN A 159 10.70 -15.20 -3.40
N TYR A 160 10.42 -15.53 -2.15
CA TYR A 160 9.63 -14.68 -1.27
C TYR A 160 10.46 -13.52 -0.74
N LEU A 161 9.90 -12.32 -0.80
CA LEU A 161 10.42 -11.15 -0.10
C LEU A 161 9.80 -11.12 1.29
N GLU A 162 10.48 -11.68 2.28
CA GLU A 162 9.99 -11.77 3.67
C GLU A 162 9.73 -10.38 4.30
N GLU A 163 10.47 -9.37 3.85
CA GLU A 163 10.33 -7.98 4.31
C GLU A 163 8.92 -7.40 4.07
N ILE A 164 8.18 -7.87 3.06
CA ILE A 164 6.82 -7.39 2.74
C ILE A 164 5.80 -7.87 3.78
N THR A 165 6.04 -9.05 4.36
CA THR A 165 5.14 -9.67 5.35
C THR A 165 5.54 -9.38 6.79
N GLN A 166 6.73 -8.82 7.00
CA GLN A 166 7.09 -8.28 8.30
C GLN A 166 6.30 -7.00 8.51
N ASP A 167 5.46 -7.01 9.53
CA ASP A 167 4.76 -5.82 9.97
C ASP A 167 5.77 -4.68 10.12
N GLN A 168 5.68 -3.69 9.23
CA GLN A 168 6.29 -2.40 9.46
C GLN A 168 5.50 -1.69 10.57
N SER A 169 5.32 -2.37 11.69
CA SER A 169 4.69 -1.84 12.90
C SER A 169 5.62 -0.88 13.64
N SER A 170 6.44 -0.14 12.91
CA SER A 170 7.37 0.80 13.54
C SER A 170 7.44 2.18 12.94
N ASP A 171 6.60 2.60 11.95
CA ASP A 171 6.73 4.00 11.54
C ASP A 171 5.47 4.80 11.18
N ASP A 172 4.26 4.22 11.10
CA ASP A 172 3.05 5.04 10.96
C ASP A 172 1.90 4.47 11.81
N GLY A 173 1.55 5.22 12.84
CA GLY A 173 0.60 4.84 13.85
C GLY A 173 -0.78 4.50 13.35
N ASP A 174 -1.25 3.34 13.74
CA ASP A 174 -2.65 3.10 14.04
C ASP A 174 -2.78 2.33 15.36
N GLY A 175 -3.80 2.75 16.12
CA GLY A 175 -4.01 2.38 17.51
C GLY A 175 -4.32 0.91 17.74
N GLY A 176 -3.31 0.13 18.03
CA GLY A 176 -3.43 -1.11 18.77
C GLY A 176 -3.09 -0.85 20.23
N ILE A 177 -3.98 -1.20 21.15
CA ILE A 177 -3.74 -1.21 22.59
C ILE A 177 -2.68 -2.29 22.86
N GLY A 178 -1.40 -1.91 22.79
CA GLY A 178 -0.27 -2.72 23.21
C GLY A 178 -0.03 -2.54 24.70
N ASP A 179 0.38 -3.60 25.36
CA ASP A 179 0.71 -3.63 26.80
C ASP A 179 1.78 -2.56 27.11
N PRO A 180 1.63 -1.76 28.18
CA PRO A 180 2.61 -0.75 28.58
C PRO A 180 4.03 -1.28 28.80
N SER A 181 4.21 -2.59 29.02
CA SER A 181 5.52 -3.22 29.18
C SER A 181 6.38 -3.26 27.91
N ASP A 182 5.79 -3.15 26.73
CA ASP A 182 6.54 -3.15 25.46
C ASP A 182 7.18 -1.79 25.12
N ALA A 183 6.74 -0.71 25.73
CA ALA A 183 7.25 0.63 25.45
C ALA A 183 8.58 0.93 26.16
N GLU A 184 8.96 0.19 27.22
CA GLU A 184 10.28 0.27 27.87
C GLU A 184 11.38 -0.35 26.99
N SER A 185 11.02 -1.23 26.05
CA SER A 185 11.94 -1.82 25.08
C SER A 185 12.17 -0.95 23.83
N ASP A 186 11.53 0.21 23.73
CA ASP A 186 11.72 1.14 22.61
C ASP A 186 13.17 1.68 22.62
N PRO A 187 13.94 1.53 21.52
CA PRO A 187 15.32 2.00 21.42
C PRO A 187 15.53 3.49 21.73
N LEU A 188 14.44 4.28 21.65
CA LEU A 188 14.48 5.72 21.95
C LEU A 188 13.99 6.07 23.35
N TYR A 189 13.61 5.08 24.17
CA TYR A 189 13.10 5.31 25.51
C TYR A 189 14.09 6.04 26.41
N ASP A 190 15.33 5.59 26.49
CA ASP A 190 16.38 6.22 27.28
C ASP A 190 16.68 7.65 26.86
N GLN A 191 16.70 7.92 25.55
CA GLN A 191 16.89 9.27 25.01
C GLN A 191 15.68 10.17 25.36
N ALA A 192 14.47 9.64 25.31
CA ALA A 192 13.28 10.37 25.69
C ALA A 192 13.27 10.69 27.19
N VAL A 193 13.68 9.73 28.06
CA VAL A 193 13.86 9.95 29.52
C VAL A 193 14.85 11.07 29.76
N GLN A 194 16.02 11.03 29.11
CA GLN A 194 17.01 12.08 29.24
C GLN A 194 16.45 13.46 28.89
N ILE A 195 15.73 13.57 27.74
CA ILE A 195 15.09 14.82 27.31
C ILE A 195 14.10 15.36 28.35
N VAL A 196 13.28 14.47 28.95
CA VAL A 196 12.27 14.85 29.94
C VAL A 196 12.94 15.29 31.24
N VAL A 197 13.97 14.58 31.70
CA VAL A 197 14.68 14.89 32.94
C VAL A 197 15.45 16.22 32.80
N GLU A 198 16.15 16.44 31.70
CA GLU A 198 16.89 17.69 31.40
C GLU A 198 15.94 18.90 31.27
N SER A 199 14.85 18.72 30.51
CA SER A 199 13.91 19.84 30.25
C SER A 199 12.95 20.09 31.40
N ARG A 200 12.85 19.16 32.37
CA ARG A 200 11.84 19.15 33.46
C ARG A 200 10.39 19.29 32.93
N ARG A 201 10.15 18.80 31.73
CA ARG A 201 8.83 18.84 31.08
C ARG A 201 8.51 17.51 30.40
N ALA A 202 7.49 16.82 30.89
CA ALA A 202 6.95 15.60 30.29
C ALA A 202 5.88 15.96 29.26
N SER A 203 6.29 16.35 28.06
CA SER A 203 5.40 16.76 26.97
C SER A 203 5.54 15.83 25.77
N VAL A 204 4.45 15.16 25.39
CA VAL A 204 4.41 14.30 24.18
C VAL A 204 4.88 15.09 22.95
N SER A 205 4.38 16.31 22.74
CA SER A 205 4.80 17.16 21.62
C SER A 205 6.26 17.61 21.70
N GLY A 206 6.84 17.67 22.91
CA GLY A 206 8.26 17.99 23.14
C GLY A 206 9.16 16.84 22.68
N ILE A 207 8.81 15.61 23.06
CA ILE A 207 9.50 14.38 22.67
C ILE A 207 9.37 14.17 21.16
N GLN A 208 8.15 14.27 20.62
CA GLN A 208 7.88 14.16 19.18
C GLN A 208 8.81 15.04 18.34
N ARG A 209 8.93 16.31 18.70
CA ARG A 209 9.78 17.26 17.96
C ARG A 209 11.27 17.01 18.09
N ARG A 210 11.74 16.62 19.29
CA ARG A 210 13.17 16.40 19.53
C ARG A 210 13.69 15.10 18.94
N LEU A 211 12.89 14.02 19.04
CA LEU A 211 13.25 12.70 18.50
C LEU A 211 12.77 12.50 17.05
N LYS A 212 11.98 13.45 16.48
CA LYS A 212 11.39 13.39 15.13
C LYS A 212 10.58 12.10 14.89
N ILE A 213 9.77 11.69 15.89
CA ILE A 213 8.91 10.50 15.88
C ILE A 213 7.44 10.88 15.78
N GLY A 214 6.57 9.92 15.45
CA GLY A 214 5.12 10.13 15.43
C GLY A 214 4.52 10.40 16.81
N TYR A 215 3.37 11.10 16.86
CA TYR A 215 2.69 11.45 18.11
C TYR A 215 2.36 10.22 18.96
N ASN A 216 1.84 9.16 18.35
CA ASN A 216 1.44 7.94 19.05
C ASN A 216 2.63 7.21 19.70
N ARG A 217 3.79 7.17 19.03
CA ARG A 217 5.02 6.62 19.59
C ARG A 217 5.52 7.46 20.75
N ALA A 218 5.51 8.78 20.62
CA ALA A 218 5.88 9.69 21.69
C ALA A 218 4.93 9.58 22.90
N ALA A 219 3.62 9.40 22.66
CA ALA A 219 2.63 9.19 23.71
C ALA A 219 2.88 7.89 24.49
N ARG A 220 3.11 6.75 23.79
CA ARG A 220 3.45 5.46 24.42
C ARG A 220 4.71 5.54 25.27
N ILE A 221 5.75 6.21 24.78
CA ILE A 221 6.98 6.41 25.55
C ILE A 221 6.72 7.21 26.84
N VAL A 222 5.86 8.25 26.78
CA VAL A 222 5.49 9.01 27.99
C VAL A 222 4.63 8.19 28.95
N GLU A 223 3.74 7.35 28.45
CA GLU A 223 2.94 6.42 29.26
C GLU A 223 3.82 5.37 29.94
N ALA A 224 4.83 4.85 29.25
CA ALA A 224 5.81 3.94 29.86
C ALA A 224 6.65 4.66 30.94
N MET A 225 7.03 5.92 30.75
CA MET A 225 7.68 6.73 31.77
C MET A 225 6.76 6.95 32.99
N GLU A 226 5.45 7.05 32.79
CA GLU A 226 4.48 7.14 33.89
C GLU A 226 4.40 5.81 34.66
N ALA A 227 4.34 4.68 33.95
CA ALA A 227 4.36 3.35 34.55
C ALA A 227 5.66 3.07 35.31
N ALA A 228 6.81 3.50 34.77
CA ALA A 228 8.13 3.40 35.40
C ALA A 228 8.37 4.42 36.53
N GLY A 229 7.43 5.32 36.81
CA GLY A 229 7.57 6.33 37.86
C GLY A 229 8.54 7.45 37.58
N VAL A 230 8.95 7.65 36.31
CA VAL A 230 9.80 8.75 35.87
C VAL A 230 9.01 10.08 35.85
N VAL A 231 7.72 9.99 35.52
CA VAL A 231 6.78 11.11 35.51
C VAL A 231 5.50 10.74 36.27
N SER A 232 4.76 11.77 36.75
CA SER A 232 3.48 11.56 37.41
C SER A 232 2.37 11.20 36.42
N ALA A 233 1.27 10.65 36.95
CA ALA A 233 0.02 10.56 36.20
C ALA A 233 -0.42 11.93 35.68
N MET A 234 -1.17 11.90 34.56
CA MET A 234 -1.68 13.10 33.92
C MET A 234 -2.62 13.86 34.86
N GLN A 235 -2.30 15.10 35.18
CA GLN A 235 -3.10 15.97 36.02
C GLN A 235 -4.30 16.57 35.26
N GLY A 236 -5.29 17.07 35.95
CA GLY A 236 -6.49 17.64 35.36
C GLY A 236 -6.28 18.83 34.39
N ASN A 237 -5.10 19.44 34.38
CA ASN A 237 -4.65 20.48 33.45
C ASN A 237 -3.91 19.93 32.21
N GLY A 238 -3.83 18.59 32.06
CA GLY A 238 -3.14 17.92 30.95
C GLY A 238 -1.61 17.87 31.07
N SER A 239 -1.04 18.31 32.20
CA SER A 239 0.41 18.23 32.45
C SER A 239 0.79 17.02 33.28
N ARG A 240 2.06 16.57 33.16
CA ARG A 240 2.70 15.57 34.01
C ARG A 240 3.91 16.20 34.68
N GLU A 241 4.14 15.86 35.94
CA GLU A 241 5.30 16.32 36.70
C GLU A 241 6.45 15.32 36.57
N VAL A 242 7.69 15.80 36.45
CA VAL A 242 8.88 14.94 36.34
C VAL A 242 9.36 14.58 37.75
N LEU A 243 9.22 13.29 38.10
CA LEU A 243 9.54 12.74 39.41
C LEU A 243 11.03 12.35 39.52
N ALA A 244 11.66 11.97 38.40
CA ALA A 244 13.06 11.61 38.37
C ALA A 244 13.98 12.76 38.82
N PRO A 245 15.06 12.49 39.59
CA PRO A 245 16.02 13.50 40.00
C PRO A 245 16.73 14.11 38.79
N PRO A 246 17.24 15.35 38.91
CA PRO A 246 18.04 15.97 37.85
C PRO A 246 19.31 15.16 37.60
N PRO A 247 19.87 15.18 36.37
CA PRO A 247 21.15 14.55 36.11
C PRO A 247 22.20 15.08 37.07
N ARG A 248 23.06 14.20 37.58
CA ARG A 248 24.23 14.62 38.37
C ARG A 248 25.28 15.09 37.38
N ASP A 249 25.78 16.33 37.61
CA ASP A 249 26.94 16.90 36.92
C ASP A 249 28.18 16.03 37.11
#